data_0b9f98799b82aab6ce1e796086d55c51
#
_entry.id   0b9f98799b82aab6ce1e796086d55c51
#
_cell.length_a   1.000
_cell.length_b   1.000
_cell.length_c   1.000
_cell.angle_alpha   90.00
_cell.angle_beta   90.00
_cell.angle_gamma   90.00
#
_symmetry.space_group_name_H-M   'P 1'
#
loop_
_entity.id
_entity.type
_entity.pdbx_description
1 polymer ?
#
loop_
_entity_poly.entity_id
_entity_poly.type
_entity_poly.pdbx_seq_one_letter_code
_entity_poly.pdbx_strand_id
1 'polypeptide(L)'
;MIKVEIDEGSGFCFGVVTAIHKAEEELAKGETLYCLGDIVHNSREVDRLKTMGLITINREEFKQLKNAKVLLRAHGEPPETYMIARENNIEIIDATCPVVLRLQKRIRQGYLADSDEEKQIVIYGKSGHAEVLGLVGQTDGKAIVIEKAEEAKKLDLNKSIRLFSQTTKSLDEFQEIVEYFKQHILSLIHI
;
A
#
# COMPACT_ATOMS: atom_id res chain seq x y z
N MET A 1 4.34 -33.22 -30.94
CA MET A 1 5.24 -32.72 -29.85
C MET A 1 4.64 -31.38 -29.39
N ILE A 2 4.29 -31.26 -28.13
CA ILE A 2 3.77 -29.98 -27.57
C ILE A 2 4.96 -29.10 -27.28
N LYS A 3 5.02 -27.91 -27.85
CA LYS A 3 6.03 -26.87 -27.51
C LYS A 3 5.47 -26.04 -26.36
N VAL A 4 6.21 -25.96 -25.27
CA VAL A 4 5.89 -25.09 -24.12
C VAL A 4 6.86 -23.94 -24.14
N GLU A 5 6.33 -22.72 -24.13
CA GLU A 5 7.12 -21.50 -24.02
C GLU A 5 6.72 -20.78 -22.73
N ILE A 6 7.70 -20.22 -22.02
CA ILE A 6 7.47 -19.41 -20.83
C ILE A 6 7.66 -17.96 -21.25
N ASP A 7 6.66 -17.12 -21.01
CA ASP A 7 6.75 -15.70 -21.24
C ASP A 7 7.77 -15.09 -20.27
N GLU A 8 8.79 -14.41 -20.79
CA GLU A 8 9.84 -13.74 -19.99
C GLU A 8 9.29 -12.64 -19.05
N GLY A 9 8.13 -12.07 -19.40
CA GLY A 9 7.42 -11.09 -18.57
C GLY A 9 6.57 -11.71 -17.46
N SER A 10 6.48 -13.06 -17.38
CA SER A 10 5.69 -13.74 -16.35
C SER A 10 6.42 -13.73 -15.00
N GLY A 11 5.66 -13.63 -13.90
CA GLY A 11 6.19 -13.71 -12.54
C GLY A 11 5.76 -12.56 -11.65
N PHE A 12 6.52 -12.33 -10.58
CA PHE A 12 6.28 -11.22 -9.67
C PHE A 12 6.75 -9.88 -10.29
N CYS A 13 6.01 -8.81 -9.99
CA CYS A 13 6.46 -7.47 -10.35
C CYS A 13 7.76 -7.11 -9.60
N PHE A 14 8.50 -6.13 -10.12
CA PHE A 14 9.81 -5.75 -9.56
C PHE A 14 9.74 -5.36 -8.08
N GLY A 15 8.64 -4.74 -7.62
CA GLY A 15 8.46 -4.36 -6.22
C GLY A 15 8.39 -5.56 -5.28
N VAL A 16 7.69 -6.62 -5.70
CA VAL A 16 7.62 -7.90 -4.97
C VAL A 16 8.97 -8.61 -5.00
N VAL A 17 9.62 -8.67 -6.16
CA VAL A 17 10.97 -9.28 -6.30
C VAL A 17 11.97 -8.58 -5.36
N THR A 18 11.96 -7.26 -5.33
CA THR A 18 12.83 -6.47 -4.43
C THR A 18 12.56 -6.79 -2.95
N ALA A 19 11.28 -6.95 -2.56
CA ALA A 19 10.94 -7.29 -1.18
C ALA A 19 11.42 -8.70 -0.79
N ILE A 20 11.28 -9.67 -1.70
CA ILE A 20 11.78 -11.03 -1.51
C ILE A 20 13.31 -11.03 -1.35
N HIS A 21 14.03 -10.36 -2.25
CA HIS A 21 15.50 -10.28 -2.16
C HIS A 21 15.99 -9.64 -0.86
N LYS A 22 15.36 -8.55 -0.41
CA LYS A 22 15.68 -7.95 0.89
C LYS A 22 15.46 -8.93 2.05
N ALA A 23 14.36 -9.71 2.02
CA ALA A 23 14.13 -10.72 3.03
C ALA A 23 15.22 -11.79 3.02
N GLU A 24 15.60 -12.31 1.84
CA GLU A 24 16.65 -13.31 1.68
C GLU A 24 18.01 -12.80 2.16
N GLU A 25 18.38 -11.57 1.80
CA GLU A 25 19.61 -10.92 2.23
C GLU A 25 19.69 -10.77 3.76
N GLU A 26 18.58 -10.38 4.41
CA GLU A 26 18.54 -10.25 5.86
C GLU A 26 18.57 -11.63 6.56
N LEU A 27 17.83 -12.60 6.04
CA LEU A 27 17.83 -13.97 6.58
C LEU A 27 19.20 -14.65 6.45
N ALA A 28 19.93 -14.35 5.37
CA ALA A 28 21.29 -14.88 5.18
C ALA A 28 22.30 -14.38 6.22
N LYS A 29 22.02 -13.28 6.94
CA LYS A 29 22.84 -12.77 8.05
C LYS A 29 22.69 -13.59 9.34
N GLY A 30 21.73 -14.51 9.38
CA GLY A 30 21.48 -15.40 10.53
C GLY A 30 20.74 -14.75 11.69
N GLU A 31 20.19 -13.55 11.49
CA GLU A 31 19.39 -12.86 12.50
C GLU A 31 17.90 -13.17 12.34
N THR A 32 17.14 -13.05 13.43
CA THR A 32 15.68 -13.21 13.39
C THR A 32 15.06 -12.05 12.62
N LEU A 33 14.32 -12.37 11.55
CA LEU A 33 13.61 -11.40 10.75
C LEU A 33 12.09 -11.63 10.84
N TYR A 34 11.37 -10.61 11.26
CA TYR A 34 9.91 -10.58 11.22
C TYR A 34 9.43 -9.89 9.94
N CYS A 35 8.24 -10.24 9.46
CA CYS A 35 7.56 -9.56 8.36
C CYS A 35 6.16 -9.14 8.80
N LEU A 36 5.83 -7.87 8.64
CA LEU A 36 4.50 -7.35 8.98
C LEU A 36 3.48 -7.74 7.90
N GLY A 37 2.74 -8.81 8.16
CA GLY A 37 1.84 -9.48 7.23
C GLY A 37 2.58 -10.34 6.19
N ASP A 38 1.83 -11.06 5.35
CA ASP A 38 2.43 -11.90 4.32
C ASP A 38 3.18 -11.06 3.28
N ILE A 39 4.42 -11.42 3.01
CA ILE A 39 5.32 -10.67 2.12
C ILE A 39 4.75 -10.55 0.70
N VAL A 40 4.07 -11.60 0.23
CA VAL A 40 3.40 -11.69 -1.08
C VAL A 40 2.08 -12.48 -0.95
N HIS A 41 1.19 -12.32 -1.94
CA HIS A 41 -0.06 -13.10 -2.03
C HIS A 41 0.15 -14.47 -2.71
N ASN A 42 1.27 -15.13 -2.47
CA ASN A 42 1.60 -16.45 -2.99
C ASN A 42 2.05 -17.36 -1.84
N SER A 43 1.20 -18.31 -1.46
CA SER A 43 1.43 -19.20 -0.31
C SER A 43 2.73 -20.00 -0.43
N ARG A 44 3.06 -20.47 -1.63
CA ARG A 44 4.30 -21.25 -1.84
C ARG A 44 5.55 -20.42 -1.55
N GLU A 45 5.55 -19.15 -1.95
CA GLU A 45 6.67 -18.26 -1.70
C GLU A 45 6.74 -17.85 -0.22
N VAL A 46 5.59 -17.60 0.40
CA VAL A 46 5.50 -17.36 1.85
C VAL A 46 6.06 -18.56 2.62
N ASP A 47 5.66 -19.79 2.27
CA ASP A 47 6.13 -21.01 2.93
C ASP A 47 7.64 -21.21 2.69
N ARG A 48 8.15 -20.93 1.50
CA ARG A 48 9.59 -20.98 1.22
C ARG A 48 10.38 -20.05 2.14
N LEU A 49 9.96 -18.80 2.27
CA LEU A 49 10.63 -17.83 3.14
C LEU A 49 10.48 -18.19 4.62
N LYS A 50 9.37 -18.78 5.04
CA LYS A 50 9.20 -19.34 6.39
C LYS A 50 10.21 -20.46 6.65
N THR A 51 10.45 -21.35 5.69
CA THR A 51 11.49 -22.40 5.87
C THR A 51 12.89 -21.83 5.96
N MET A 52 13.13 -20.61 5.44
CA MET A 52 14.38 -19.87 5.60
C MET A 52 14.46 -19.10 6.94
N GLY A 53 13.39 -19.06 7.73
CA GLY A 53 13.35 -18.42 9.05
C GLY A 53 12.57 -17.11 9.12
N LEU A 54 11.85 -16.70 8.04
CA LEU A 54 11.00 -15.50 8.09
C LEU A 54 9.78 -15.76 8.99
N ILE A 55 9.54 -14.86 9.94
CA ILE A 55 8.40 -14.94 10.87
C ILE A 55 7.37 -13.89 10.48
N THR A 56 6.22 -14.33 9.97
CA THR A 56 5.10 -13.43 9.69
C THR A 56 4.39 -13.05 10.98
N ILE A 57 4.17 -11.75 11.20
CA ILE A 57 3.47 -11.18 12.35
C ILE A 57 2.31 -10.29 11.89
N ASN A 58 1.29 -10.18 12.72
CA ASN A 58 0.18 -9.24 12.51
C ASN A 58 0.45 -7.89 13.19
N ARG A 59 -0.49 -6.93 13.05
CA ARG A 59 -0.34 -5.59 13.63
C ARG A 59 -0.32 -5.57 15.15
N GLU A 60 -1.08 -6.44 15.81
CA GLU A 60 -1.11 -6.48 17.27
C GLU A 60 0.19 -7.05 17.84
N GLU A 61 0.73 -8.08 17.18
CA GLU A 61 2.05 -8.63 17.53
C GLU A 61 3.14 -7.60 17.28
N PHE A 62 3.07 -6.84 16.17
CA PHE A 62 4.02 -5.77 15.87
C PHE A 62 4.04 -4.68 16.94
N LYS A 63 2.88 -4.25 17.46
CA LYS A 63 2.79 -3.25 18.54
C LYS A 63 3.44 -3.70 19.83
N GLN A 64 3.47 -5.01 20.09
CA GLN A 64 4.06 -5.58 21.30
C GLN A 64 5.55 -5.92 21.15
N LEU A 65 6.04 -6.00 19.91
CA LEU A 65 7.42 -6.35 19.61
C LEU A 65 8.38 -5.25 20.05
N LYS A 66 9.56 -5.62 20.57
CA LYS A 66 10.61 -4.68 20.98
C LYS A 66 11.98 -5.20 20.59
N ASN A 67 12.91 -4.28 20.30
CA ASN A 67 14.30 -4.61 19.98
C ASN A 67 14.42 -5.70 18.91
N ALA A 68 13.70 -5.57 17.81
CA ALA A 68 13.59 -6.58 16.77
C ALA A 68 13.81 -5.97 15.38
N LYS A 69 14.03 -6.83 14.40
CA LYS A 69 14.16 -6.44 12.98
C LYS A 69 12.90 -6.85 12.24
N VAL A 70 12.24 -5.90 11.58
CA VAL A 70 10.97 -6.12 10.89
C VAL A 70 11.04 -5.63 9.45
N LEU A 71 10.72 -6.49 8.50
CA LEU A 71 10.54 -6.16 7.10
C LEU A 71 9.14 -5.63 6.87
N LEU A 72 9.05 -4.45 6.26
CA LEU A 72 7.82 -3.90 5.71
C LEU A 72 7.74 -4.25 4.23
N ARG A 73 6.62 -4.86 3.85
CA ARG A 73 6.40 -5.41 2.50
C ARG A 73 6.15 -4.32 1.44
N ALA A 74 6.10 -4.73 0.17
CA ALA A 74 5.97 -3.83 -0.98
C ALA A 74 4.72 -2.92 -0.98
N HIS A 75 3.68 -3.25 -0.21
CA HIS A 75 2.42 -2.50 -0.16
C HIS A 75 2.50 -1.16 0.58
N GLY A 76 3.57 -0.92 1.36
CA GLY A 76 3.73 0.27 2.19
C GLY A 76 2.87 0.25 3.45
N GLU A 77 3.28 1.06 4.42
CA GLU A 77 2.63 1.13 5.73
C GLU A 77 2.23 2.58 6.06
N PRO A 78 1.25 2.79 6.96
CA PRO A 78 0.91 4.13 7.43
C PRO A 78 2.02 4.72 8.32
N PRO A 79 2.09 6.05 8.49
CA PRO A 79 3.08 6.71 9.34
C PRO A 79 3.11 6.19 10.79
N GLU A 80 1.96 5.77 11.32
CA GLU A 80 1.84 5.18 12.66
C GLU A 80 2.78 3.97 12.85
N THR A 81 2.93 3.12 11.81
CA THR A 81 3.82 1.95 11.88
C THR A 81 5.26 2.35 12.16
N TYR A 82 5.74 3.42 11.53
CA TYR A 82 7.10 3.93 11.74
C TYR A 82 7.28 4.60 13.11
N MET A 83 6.23 5.23 13.65
CA MET A 83 6.25 5.78 15.02
C MET A 83 6.37 4.67 16.06
N ILE A 84 5.53 3.64 15.96
CA ILE A 84 5.58 2.46 16.84
C ILE A 84 6.96 1.78 16.77
N ALA A 85 7.51 1.65 15.58
CA ALA A 85 8.85 1.07 15.39
C ALA A 85 9.92 1.84 16.16
N ARG A 86 9.88 3.18 16.12
CA ARG A 86 10.83 4.03 16.86
C ARG A 86 10.66 3.90 18.37
N GLU A 87 9.43 3.94 18.86
CA GLU A 87 9.12 3.82 20.28
C GLU A 87 9.55 2.47 20.87
N ASN A 88 9.44 1.41 20.06
CA ASN A 88 9.76 0.04 20.46
C ASN A 88 11.19 -0.40 20.09
N ASN A 89 12.03 0.51 19.58
CA ASN A 89 13.38 0.20 19.12
C ASN A 89 13.41 -0.97 18.09
N ILE A 90 12.50 -0.91 17.11
CA ILE A 90 12.42 -1.87 16.01
C ILE A 90 13.22 -1.33 14.82
N GLU A 91 14.16 -2.13 14.32
CA GLU A 91 14.86 -1.86 13.07
C GLU A 91 13.95 -2.20 11.89
N ILE A 92 13.66 -1.22 11.04
CA ILE A 92 12.81 -1.40 9.86
C ILE A 92 13.65 -1.67 8.62
N ILE A 93 13.39 -2.81 7.98
CA ILE A 93 13.82 -3.09 6.60
C ILE A 93 12.66 -2.73 5.68
N ASP A 94 12.69 -1.51 5.17
CA ASP A 94 11.59 -1.03 4.31
C ASP A 94 11.75 -1.55 2.88
N ALA A 95 10.83 -2.44 2.48
CA ALA A 95 10.74 -2.98 1.12
C ALA A 95 9.55 -2.42 0.34
N THR A 96 9.01 -1.28 0.77
CA THR A 96 7.90 -0.62 0.07
C THR A 96 8.27 -0.31 -1.37
N CYS A 97 7.39 -0.68 -2.29
CA CYS A 97 7.58 -0.40 -3.72
C CYS A 97 7.72 1.12 -3.96
N PRO A 98 8.72 1.57 -4.74
CA PRO A 98 8.90 2.99 -5.04
C PRO A 98 7.68 3.66 -5.68
N VAL A 99 6.85 2.90 -6.41
CA VAL A 99 5.59 3.41 -6.97
C VAL A 99 4.62 3.76 -5.84
N VAL A 100 4.46 2.87 -4.87
CA VAL A 100 3.60 3.07 -3.69
C VAL A 100 4.13 4.23 -2.84
N LEU A 101 5.45 4.31 -2.59
CA LEU A 101 6.04 5.43 -1.85
C LEU A 101 5.76 6.79 -2.51
N ARG A 102 5.86 6.86 -3.85
CA ARG A 102 5.52 8.09 -4.59
C ARG A 102 4.04 8.45 -4.42
N LEU A 103 3.15 7.46 -4.49
CA LEU A 103 1.72 7.67 -4.29
C LEU A 103 1.42 8.15 -2.87
N GLN A 104 1.98 7.51 -1.84
CA GLN A 104 1.86 7.92 -0.44
C GLN A 104 2.34 9.37 -0.24
N LYS A 105 3.50 9.73 -0.81
CA LYS A 105 4.04 11.10 -0.75
C LYS A 105 3.09 12.12 -1.37
N ARG A 106 2.51 11.82 -2.54
CA ARG A 106 1.53 12.70 -3.20
C ARG A 106 0.27 12.89 -2.38
N ILE A 107 -0.27 11.81 -1.81
CA ILE A 107 -1.44 11.87 -0.93
C ILE A 107 -1.13 12.74 0.30
N ARG A 108 0.02 12.51 0.97
CA ARG A 108 0.43 13.30 2.13
C ARG A 108 0.63 14.78 1.80
N GLN A 109 1.27 15.08 0.67
CA GLN A 109 1.43 16.46 0.20
C GLN A 109 0.07 17.11 -0.07
N GLY A 110 -0.85 16.42 -0.76
CA GLY A 110 -2.20 16.89 -0.99
C GLY A 110 -2.95 17.16 0.30
N TYR A 111 -2.85 16.27 1.27
CA TYR A 111 -3.50 16.42 2.56
C TYR A 111 -2.97 17.63 3.35
N LEU A 112 -1.64 17.84 3.38
CA LEU A 112 -1.01 18.93 4.11
C LEU A 112 -1.16 20.30 3.42
N ALA A 113 -1.28 20.32 2.08
CA ALA A 113 -1.45 21.56 1.33
C ALA A 113 -2.86 22.14 1.48
N ASP A 114 -3.82 21.32 1.81
CA ASP A 114 -5.23 21.68 1.87
C ASP A 114 -5.64 21.88 3.33
N SER A 115 -5.51 23.12 3.81
CA SER A 115 -6.03 23.52 5.11
C SER A 115 -7.55 23.75 5.12
N ASP A 116 -8.22 23.59 3.97
CA ASP A 116 -9.64 23.85 3.81
C ASP A 116 -10.48 22.60 4.11
N GLU A 117 -11.46 22.76 4.99
CA GLU A 117 -12.52 21.77 5.27
C GLU A 117 -13.40 21.44 4.04
N GLU A 118 -13.28 22.21 2.97
CA GLU A 118 -14.04 22.08 1.72
C GLU A 118 -13.46 21.04 0.74
N LYS A 119 -12.41 20.32 1.10
CA LYS A 119 -11.75 19.36 0.22
C LYS A 119 -11.83 17.94 0.75
N GLN A 120 -11.99 16.98 -0.17
CA GLN A 120 -12.03 15.56 0.13
C GLN A 120 -10.89 14.83 -0.59
N ILE A 121 -10.18 13.98 0.13
CA ILE A 121 -9.26 13.02 -0.47
C ILE A 121 -10.02 11.71 -0.63
N VAL A 122 -10.11 11.23 -1.85
CA VAL A 122 -10.81 10.00 -2.22
C VAL A 122 -9.81 9.00 -2.77
N ILE A 123 -9.85 7.77 -2.27
CA ILE A 123 -8.99 6.68 -2.69
C ILE A 123 -9.87 5.59 -3.31
N TYR A 124 -9.74 5.40 -4.63
CA TYR A 124 -10.32 4.26 -5.32
C TYR A 124 -9.48 3.02 -5.05
N GLY A 125 -9.98 2.09 -4.24
CA GLY A 125 -9.22 0.93 -3.79
C GLY A 125 -10.09 -0.05 -3.00
N LYS A 126 -9.55 -1.22 -2.68
CA LYS A 126 -10.23 -2.23 -1.89
C LYS A 126 -10.07 -1.93 -0.40
N SER A 127 -11.17 -1.74 0.31
CA SER A 127 -11.17 -1.52 1.77
C SER A 127 -10.46 -2.67 2.50
N GLY A 128 -9.63 -2.31 3.48
CA GLY A 128 -8.84 -3.29 4.23
C GLY A 128 -7.62 -3.86 3.51
N HIS A 129 -7.43 -3.57 2.23
CA HIS A 129 -6.20 -3.96 1.54
C HIS A 129 -5.00 -3.20 2.12
N ALA A 130 -3.86 -3.88 2.27
CA ALA A 130 -2.67 -3.32 2.92
C ALA A 130 -2.20 -2.00 2.30
N GLU A 131 -2.14 -1.92 0.96
CA GLU A 131 -1.79 -0.69 0.26
C GLU A 131 -2.77 0.44 0.62
N VAL A 132 -4.08 0.17 0.59
CA VAL A 132 -5.11 1.18 0.90
C VAL A 132 -5.01 1.66 2.34
N LEU A 133 -4.73 0.77 3.30
CA LEU A 133 -4.46 1.17 4.69
C LEU A 133 -3.26 2.12 4.79
N GLY A 134 -2.18 1.82 4.06
CA GLY A 134 -1.01 2.69 3.95
C GLY A 134 -1.32 4.06 3.35
N LEU A 135 -2.19 4.10 2.31
CA LEU A 135 -2.62 5.34 1.66
C LEU A 135 -3.53 6.18 2.56
N VAL A 136 -4.55 5.56 3.19
CA VAL A 136 -5.46 6.23 4.13
C VAL A 136 -4.69 6.82 5.32
N GLY A 137 -3.69 6.11 5.82
CA GLY A 137 -2.81 6.60 6.89
C GLY A 137 -2.07 7.89 6.56
N GLN A 138 -1.84 8.19 5.27
CA GLN A 138 -1.21 9.46 4.86
C GLN A 138 -2.10 10.69 5.10
N THR A 139 -3.38 10.49 5.39
CA THR A 139 -4.39 11.53 5.65
C THR A 139 -4.91 11.50 7.09
N ASP A 140 -4.14 10.92 8.01
CA ASP A 140 -4.53 10.72 9.40
C ASP A 140 -5.92 10.02 9.53
N GLY A 141 -6.21 9.10 8.58
CA GLY A 141 -7.46 8.34 8.52
C GLY A 141 -8.65 9.06 7.88
N LYS A 142 -8.48 10.28 7.36
CA LYS A 142 -9.59 11.11 6.84
C LYS A 142 -9.96 10.85 5.38
N ALA A 143 -9.12 10.13 4.61
CA ALA A 143 -9.46 9.79 3.23
C ALA A 143 -10.67 8.88 3.15
N ILE A 144 -11.52 9.14 2.16
CA ILE A 144 -12.69 8.32 1.84
C ILE A 144 -12.28 7.25 0.84
N VAL A 145 -12.54 5.99 1.18
CA VAL A 145 -12.27 4.86 0.27
C VAL A 145 -13.55 4.53 -0.49
N ILE A 146 -13.43 4.39 -1.81
CA ILE A 146 -14.48 3.87 -2.68
C ILE A 146 -13.94 2.64 -3.43
N GLU A 147 -14.76 1.60 -3.53
CA GLU A 147 -14.38 0.34 -4.18
C GLU A 147 -14.89 0.23 -5.62
N LYS A 148 -15.96 0.98 -5.93
CA LYS A 148 -16.67 0.95 -7.21
C LYS A 148 -17.07 2.36 -7.64
N ALA A 149 -17.22 2.56 -8.95
CA ALA A 149 -17.60 3.83 -9.54
C ALA A 149 -18.96 4.38 -9.00
N GLU A 150 -19.93 3.49 -8.73
CA GLU A 150 -21.23 3.90 -8.20
C GLU A 150 -21.16 4.58 -6.83
N GLU A 151 -20.13 4.29 -6.04
CA GLU A 151 -19.92 4.88 -4.71
C GLU A 151 -19.49 6.35 -4.79
N ALA A 152 -18.97 6.80 -5.93
CA ALA A 152 -18.67 8.21 -6.18
C ALA A 152 -19.91 9.11 -6.02
N LYS A 153 -21.11 8.59 -6.29
CA LYS A 153 -22.38 9.29 -6.12
C LYS A 153 -22.74 9.61 -4.67
N LYS A 154 -22.09 8.97 -3.70
CA LYS A 154 -22.34 9.16 -2.26
C LYS A 154 -21.48 10.27 -1.65
N LEU A 155 -20.51 10.80 -2.41
CA LEU A 155 -19.60 11.84 -1.95
C LEU A 155 -20.28 13.23 -2.00
N ASP A 156 -19.76 14.15 -1.20
CA ASP A 156 -20.22 15.53 -1.23
C ASP A 156 -19.62 16.25 -2.46
N LEU A 157 -20.45 16.41 -3.49
CA LEU A 157 -20.05 17.02 -4.77
C LEU A 157 -19.91 18.54 -4.70
N ASN A 158 -20.28 19.18 -3.58
CA ASN A 158 -20.01 20.60 -3.35
C ASN A 158 -18.58 20.86 -2.88
N LYS A 159 -17.84 19.82 -2.52
CA LYS A 159 -16.44 19.89 -2.11
C LYS A 159 -15.50 19.55 -3.26
N SER A 160 -14.34 20.20 -3.29
CA SER A 160 -13.27 19.81 -4.20
C SER A 160 -12.79 18.40 -3.89
N ILE A 161 -12.52 17.58 -4.91
CA ILE A 161 -12.08 16.20 -4.75
C ILE A 161 -10.65 16.03 -5.29
N ARG A 162 -9.78 15.41 -4.49
CA ARG A 162 -8.51 14.83 -4.93
C ARG A 162 -8.67 13.31 -4.99
N LEU A 163 -8.69 12.78 -6.20
CA LEU A 163 -8.87 11.36 -6.46
C LEU A 163 -7.53 10.67 -6.67
N PHE A 164 -7.31 9.58 -5.95
CA PHE A 164 -6.16 8.69 -6.09
C PHE A 164 -6.65 7.25 -6.29
N SER A 165 -5.82 6.40 -6.89
CA SER A 165 -6.12 4.99 -7.11
C SER A 165 -5.09 4.09 -6.45
N GLN A 166 -5.55 2.98 -5.87
CA GLN A 166 -4.70 1.84 -5.56
C GLN A 166 -4.04 1.32 -6.84
N THR A 167 -2.75 0.95 -6.77
CA THR A 167 -1.92 0.63 -7.96
C THR A 167 -2.42 -0.57 -8.77
N THR A 168 -3.25 -1.42 -8.20
CA THR A 168 -3.75 -2.66 -8.82
C THR A 168 -5.22 -2.58 -9.27
N LYS A 169 -5.84 -1.39 -9.22
CA LYS A 169 -7.22 -1.21 -9.67
C LYS A 169 -7.30 -1.02 -11.20
N SER A 170 -8.49 -1.25 -11.75
CA SER A 170 -8.78 -1.07 -13.17
C SER A 170 -8.62 0.40 -13.59
N LEU A 171 -7.91 0.62 -14.69
CA LEU A 171 -7.78 1.95 -15.29
C LEU A 171 -9.10 2.43 -15.89
N ASP A 172 -9.87 1.54 -16.51
CA ASP A 172 -11.16 1.88 -17.14
C ASP A 172 -12.16 2.34 -16.09
N GLU A 173 -12.29 1.58 -14.97
CA GLU A 173 -13.18 1.96 -13.87
C GLU A 173 -12.72 3.26 -13.17
N PHE A 174 -11.42 3.47 -13.05
CA PHE A 174 -10.88 4.75 -12.58
C PHE A 174 -11.28 5.91 -13.50
N GLN A 175 -11.21 5.70 -14.82
CA GLN A 175 -11.60 6.70 -15.79
C GLN A 175 -13.11 7.01 -15.73
N GLU A 176 -13.96 6.02 -15.51
CA GLU A 176 -15.40 6.22 -15.28
C GLU A 176 -15.66 7.13 -14.06
N ILE A 177 -14.93 6.92 -12.97
CA ILE A 177 -15.00 7.79 -11.78
C ILE A 177 -14.57 9.23 -12.11
N VAL A 178 -13.48 9.39 -12.85
CA VAL A 178 -12.97 10.70 -13.28
C VAL A 178 -14.01 11.43 -14.15
N GLU A 179 -14.61 10.75 -15.13
CA GLU A 179 -15.64 11.35 -16.00
C GLU A 179 -16.90 11.71 -15.22
N TYR A 180 -17.33 10.86 -14.27
CA TYR A 180 -18.44 11.19 -13.39
C TYR A 180 -18.16 12.48 -12.61
N PHE A 181 -16.98 12.64 -12.02
CA PHE A 181 -16.63 13.84 -11.28
C PHE A 181 -16.54 15.08 -12.17
N LYS A 182 -15.93 14.99 -13.35
CA LYS A 182 -15.87 16.11 -14.30
C LYS A 182 -17.25 16.67 -14.68
N GLN A 183 -18.26 15.81 -14.72
CA GLN A 183 -19.63 16.21 -15.08
C GLN A 183 -20.40 16.84 -13.90
N HIS A 184 -20.00 16.57 -12.65
CA HIS A 184 -20.79 16.90 -11.46
C HIS A 184 -20.09 17.80 -10.45
N ILE A 185 -18.79 18.05 -10.59
CA ILE A 185 -18.02 18.90 -9.67
C ILE A 185 -17.37 20.07 -10.40
N LEU A 186 -17.35 21.22 -9.71
CA LEU A 186 -16.71 22.45 -10.21
C LEU A 186 -15.17 22.39 -10.21
N SER A 187 -14.56 21.58 -9.37
CA SER A 187 -13.10 21.45 -9.26
C SER A 187 -12.69 20.02 -8.95
N LEU A 188 -12.05 19.36 -9.91
CA LEU A 188 -11.46 18.04 -9.77
C LEU A 188 -9.95 18.10 -9.97
N ILE A 189 -9.18 17.60 -8.99
CA ILE A 189 -7.74 17.36 -9.11
C ILE A 189 -7.52 15.85 -9.05
N HIS A 190 -7.20 15.24 -10.19
CA HIS A 190 -6.84 13.83 -10.28
C HIS A 190 -5.36 13.68 -10.65
N ILE A 191 -4.70 12.73 -10.04
CA ILE A 191 -3.26 12.49 -10.21
C ILE A 191 -3.02 10.99 -10.42
#